data_0e3afae8fb986909765234721f4cd9ca
#
_entry.id   0e3afae8fb986909765234721f4cd9ca
#
_cell.length_a   1.000
_cell.length_b   1.000
_cell.length_c   1.000
_cell.angle_alpha   90.00
_cell.angle_beta   90.00
_cell.angle_gamma   90.00
#
_symmetry.space_group_name_H-M   'P 1'
#
loop_
_entity.id
_entity.type
_entity.pdbx_description
1 polymer ?
#
loop_
_entity_poly.entity_id
_entity_poly.type
_entity_poly.pdbx_seq_one_letter_code
_entity_poly.pdbx_strand_id
1 'polypeptide(L)'
;VAQNLFIGQERMSGFFIDDKKMERDAEELFKKLNVHIKPSAKIGELTVGKQQMVEIAKAISTQAKVIVFDEPTAALSNSEIEELFKVIRDLREKGTGIIYISHRMDEINVISDKVTVMRDGEYVGSLVTKECTKDDIIKMMVGRTVFMDPKTESAVKEGAEVVLKCEHLSRGKAVKDVSFELRKGEILGFSGLMGAGRTEVARLLFGADKRDSGKIYIHGKEVDIHSTEDAVKAGIGYLSEDRKRYGLLVDKTVEENTCLASLEKFQKGFFIDEKKCKERSEKYVEELRTKTPSVSQIIKKLSGGNQQKVVIAKWLLKDSEILIFDEPTRGIDVGAKSEIYELMERLVSEGKSIIMISSELPEILRMSDRIIVMCEGRVTGCLDIAEVNQEAIMTCATNRQGE
;
A
#
# COMPACT_ATOMS: atom_id res chain seq x y z
N VAL A 1 -5.77 22.32 18.26
CA VAL A 1 -4.34 22.11 17.94
C VAL A 1 -3.48 22.60 19.09
N ALA A 2 -3.53 23.85 19.52
CA ALA A 2 -2.68 24.38 20.60
C ALA A 2 -2.79 23.56 21.89
N GLN A 3 -3.98 23.20 22.33
CA GLN A 3 -4.19 22.34 23.50
C GLN A 3 -3.52 20.96 23.37
N ASN A 4 -3.51 20.39 22.16
CA ASN A 4 -2.86 19.09 21.88
C ASN A 4 -1.33 19.20 21.90
N LEU A 5 -0.77 20.30 21.39
CA LEU A 5 0.66 20.59 21.45
C LEU A 5 1.20 20.65 22.87
N PHE A 6 0.48 21.30 23.77
CA PHE A 6 0.92 21.60 25.13
C PHE A 6 0.22 20.75 26.20
N ILE A 7 -0.37 19.60 25.83
CA ILE A 7 -0.96 18.67 26.78
C ILE A 7 0.07 18.21 27.82
N GLY A 8 -0.21 18.39 29.11
CA GLY A 8 0.73 18.14 30.21
C GLY A 8 1.79 19.24 30.42
N GLN A 9 1.74 20.31 29.63
CA GLN A 9 2.60 21.50 29.73
C GLN A 9 1.81 22.77 29.47
N GLU A 10 0.55 22.79 29.93
CA GLU A 10 -0.39 23.88 29.72
C GLU A 10 0.19 25.22 30.25
N ARG A 11 -0.04 26.29 29.51
CA ARG A 11 0.33 27.63 29.93
C ARG A 11 -0.70 28.13 30.94
N MET A 12 -0.25 28.50 32.11
CA MET A 12 -1.11 28.94 33.20
C MET A 12 -1.08 30.47 33.37
N SER A 13 -2.25 31.05 33.65
CA SER A 13 -2.41 32.41 34.13
C SER A 13 -3.11 32.36 35.52
N GLY A 14 -2.31 32.31 36.58
CA GLY A 14 -2.77 31.98 37.91
C GLY A 14 -3.28 30.52 37.98
N PHE A 15 -4.55 30.35 38.35
CA PHE A 15 -5.18 29.02 38.45
C PHE A 15 -5.88 28.57 37.16
N PHE A 16 -5.87 29.38 36.09
CA PHE A 16 -6.56 29.10 34.84
C PHE A 16 -5.57 28.82 33.72
N ILE A 17 -6.02 28.00 32.75
CA ILE A 17 -5.27 27.75 31.52
C ILE A 17 -5.35 29.00 30.63
N ASP A 18 -4.21 29.47 30.12
CA ASP A 18 -4.11 30.59 29.19
C ASP A 18 -4.08 30.08 27.74
N ASP A 19 -5.28 29.85 27.20
CA ASP A 19 -5.45 29.37 25.81
C ASP A 19 -4.84 30.34 24.79
N LYS A 20 -4.94 31.66 25.03
CA LYS A 20 -4.37 32.66 24.11
C LYS A 20 -2.85 32.62 24.06
N LYS A 21 -2.21 32.33 25.19
CA LYS A 21 -0.76 32.15 25.25
C LYS A 21 -0.35 30.86 24.55
N MET A 22 -1.08 29.76 24.76
CA MET A 22 -0.82 28.52 24.05
C MET A 22 -1.00 28.67 22.53
N GLU A 23 -1.99 29.40 22.06
CA GLU A 23 -2.18 29.69 20.63
C GLU A 23 -1.01 30.49 20.05
N ARG A 24 -0.50 31.50 20.75
CA ARG A 24 0.67 32.28 20.34
C ARG A 24 1.95 31.43 20.28
N ASP A 25 2.22 30.67 21.35
CA ASP A 25 3.38 29.77 21.40
C ASP A 25 3.31 28.73 20.28
N ALA A 26 2.12 28.19 19.96
CA ALA A 26 1.89 27.27 18.85
C ALA A 26 2.17 27.93 17.50
N GLU A 27 1.71 29.17 17.30
CA GLU A 27 1.94 29.92 16.06
C GLU A 27 3.44 30.18 15.83
N GLU A 28 4.18 30.56 16.87
CA GLU A 28 5.64 30.70 16.79
C GLU A 28 6.35 29.38 16.46
N LEU A 29 5.90 28.27 17.04
CA LEU A 29 6.44 26.96 16.74
C LEU A 29 6.19 26.55 15.29
N PHE A 30 4.97 26.74 14.80
CA PHE A 30 4.63 26.44 13.40
C PHE A 30 5.39 27.32 12.40
N LYS A 31 5.63 28.59 12.73
CA LYS A 31 6.49 29.47 11.91
C LYS A 31 7.92 28.93 11.80
N LYS A 32 8.49 28.43 12.91
CA LYS A 32 9.84 27.82 12.90
C LYS A 32 9.91 26.54 12.08
N LEU A 33 8.80 25.79 12.00
CA LEU A 33 8.67 24.54 11.24
C LEU A 33 8.20 24.77 9.80
N ASN A 34 7.96 26.01 9.39
CA ASN A 34 7.35 26.37 8.10
C ASN A 34 6.02 25.65 7.84
N VAL A 35 5.20 25.47 8.88
CA VAL A 35 3.94 24.75 8.83
C VAL A 35 2.77 25.73 8.93
N HIS A 36 1.82 25.60 8.00
CA HIS A 36 0.65 26.48 7.94
C HIS A 36 -0.57 25.79 8.55
N ILE A 37 -0.67 25.83 9.88
CA ILE A 37 -1.81 25.27 10.66
C ILE A 37 -2.30 26.35 11.63
N LYS A 38 -3.63 26.54 11.68
CA LYS A 38 -4.23 27.46 12.66
C LYS A 38 -4.22 26.81 14.05
N PRO A 39 -3.65 27.47 15.09
CA PRO A 39 -3.60 26.92 16.45
C PRO A 39 -4.98 26.59 17.06
N SER A 40 -6.00 27.33 16.68
CA SER A 40 -7.39 27.12 17.12
C SER A 40 -8.13 25.98 16.41
N ALA A 41 -7.58 25.42 15.30
CA ALA A 41 -8.22 24.36 14.54
C ALA A 41 -8.40 23.07 15.37
N LYS A 42 -9.40 22.27 15.04
CA LYS A 42 -9.56 20.92 15.61
C LYS A 42 -8.71 19.93 14.84
N ILE A 43 -7.97 19.06 15.55
CA ILE A 43 -7.08 18.08 14.91
C ILE A 43 -7.82 17.15 13.96
N GLY A 44 -9.03 16.69 14.33
CA GLY A 44 -9.84 15.80 13.49
C GLY A 44 -10.30 16.41 12.16
N GLU A 45 -10.22 17.73 11.99
CA GLU A 45 -10.55 18.42 10.74
C GLU A 45 -9.32 18.61 9.82
N LEU A 46 -8.12 18.29 10.32
CA LEU A 46 -6.88 18.40 9.56
C LEU A 46 -6.66 17.15 8.68
N THR A 47 -5.96 17.35 7.56
CA THR A 47 -5.44 16.22 6.77
C THR A 47 -4.44 15.39 7.59
N VAL A 48 -4.27 14.12 7.25
CA VAL A 48 -3.38 13.20 7.98
C VAL A 48 -1.95 13.76 8.04
N GLY A 49 -1.44 14.33 6.95
CA GLY A 49 -0.11 14.97 6.92
C GLY A 49 -0.01 16.15 7.91
N LYS A 50 -1.03 17.00 7.99
CA LYS A 50 -1.06 18.09 8.97
C LYS A 50 -1.18 17.59 10.40
N GLN A 51 -1.92 16.50 10.66
CA GLN A 51 -1.96 15.86 11.98
C GLN A 51 -0.56 15.37 12.38
N GLN A 52 0.16 14.73 11.45
CA GLN A 52 1.53 14.27 11.64
C GLN A 52 2.48 15.44 11.97
N MET A 53 2.35 16.57 11.26
CA MET A 53 3.16 17.76 11.54
C MET A 53 2.86 18.38 12.93
N VAL A 54 1.63 18.29 13.42
CA VAL A 54 1.29 18.70 14.79
C VAL A 54 1.95 17.76 15.82
N GLU A 55 1.98 16.46 15.57
CA GLU A 55 2.65 15.48 16.43
C GLU A 55 4.15 15.72 16.50
N ILE A 56 4.80 15.97 15.36
CA ILE A 56 6.21 16.35 15.27
C ILE A 56 6.48 17.65 16.04
N ALA A 57 5.65 18.67 15.84
CA ALA A 57 5.76 19.94 16.55
C ALA A 57 5.64 19.76 18.08
N LYS A 58 4.74 18.88 18.54
CA LYS A 58 4.60 18.51 19.95
C LYS A 58 5.89 17.89 20.48
N ALA A 59 6.47 16.92 19.80
CA ALA A 59 7.72 16.28 20.21
C ALA A 59 8.87 17.31 20.34
N ILE A 60 8.96 18.25 19.40
CA ILE A 60 9.98 19.30 19.39
C ILE A 60 9.76 20.31 20.55
N SER A 61 8.51 20.63 20.87
CA SER A 61 8.17 21.59 21.93
C SER A 61 8.64 21.17 23.32
N THR A 62 8.86 19.87 23.55
CA THR A 62 9.29 19.29 24.83
C THR A 62 10.77 19.52 25.14
N GLN A 63 11.57 20.01 24.19
CA GLN A 63 13.04 20.18 24.32
C GLN A 63 13.74 18.89 24.82
N ALA A 64 13.24 17.74 24.36
CA ALA A 64 13.77 16.45 24.76
C ALA A 64 15.24 16.28 24.31
N LYS A 65 16.07 15.61 25.14
CA LYS A 65 17.45 15.27 24.77
C LYS A 65 17.52 14.19 23.69
N VAL A 66 16.50 13.34 23.61
CA VAL A 66 16.36 12.28 22.61
C VAL A 66 14.95 12.32 22.07
N ILE A 67 14.81 12.29 20.74
CA ILE A 67 13.52 12.21 20.03
C ILE A 67 13.50 10.95 19.19
N VAL A 68 12.40 10.20 19.26
CA VAL A 68 12.15 9.03 18.42
C VAL A 68 11.10 9.40 17.38
N PHE A 69 11.46 9.28 16.11
CA PHE A 69 10.55 9.41 14.98
C PHE A 69 10.25 8.02 14.45
N ASP A 70 8.98 7.59 14.52
CA ASP A 70 8.51 6.30 14.01
C ASP A 70 7.67 6.52 12.77
N GLU A 71 8.23 6.16 11.59
CA GLU A 71 7.62 6.33 10.26
C GLU A 71 7.03 7.76 10.03
N PRO A 72 7.77 8.84 10.34
CA PRO A 72 7.20 10.18 10.38
C PRO A 72 6.74 10.70 9.01
N THR A 73 7.19 10.08 7.92
CA THR A 73 6.94 10.52 6.55
C THR A 73 5.80 9.77 5.84
N ALA A 74 5.20 8.77 6.48
CA ALA A 74 4.20 7.89 5.86
C ALA A 74 2.99 8.63 5.25
N ALA A 75 2.65 9.81 5.79
CA ALA A 75 1.49 10.61 5.34
C ALA A 75 1.89 12.00 4.80
N LEU A 76 3.19 12.27 4.62
CA LEU A 76 3.70 13.56 4.19
C LEU A 76 3.94 13.60 2.68
N SER A 77 3.74 14.77 2.08
CA SER A 77 4.19 15.07 0.73
C SER A 77 5.71 15.27 0.68
N ASN A 78 6.31 15.19 -0.51
CA ASN A 78 7.76 15.37 -0.66
C ASN A 78 8.25 16.73 -0.11
N SER A 79 7.49 17.80 -0.29
CA SER A 79 7.82 19.12 0.26
C SER A 79 7.79 19.15 1.78
N GLU A 80 6.82 18.47 2.40
CA GLU A 80 6.73 18.35 3.87
C GLU A 80 7.86 17.48 4.44
N ILE A 81 8.30 16.45 3.71
CA ILE A 81 9.46 15.61 4.08
C ILE A 81 10.75 16.45 4.08
N GLU A 82 10.96 17.29 3.07
CA GLU A 82 12.13 18.18 3.03
C GLU A 82 12.16 19.15 4.23
N GLU A 83 11.01 19.72 4.59
CA GLU A 83 10.92 20.61 5.76
C GLU A 83 11.18 19.81 7.05
N LEU A 84 10.64 18.61 7.21
CA LEU A 84 10.95 17.74 8.34
C LEU A 84 12.45 17.46 8.43
N PHE A 85 13.12 17.17 7.33
CA PHE A 85 14.57 16.89 7.33
C PHE A 85 15.40 18.11 7.72
N LYS A 86 14.99 19.31 7.35
CA LYS A 86 15.64 20.56 7.85
C LYS A 86 15.54 20.65 9.37
N VAL A 87 14.34 20.42 9.89
CA VAL A 87 14.07 20.45 11.34
C VAL A 87 14.90 19.40 12.09
N ILE A 88 15.01 18.19 11.55
CA ILE A 88 15.83 17.11 12.15
C ILE A 88 17.30 17.51 12.17
N ARG A 89 17.81 18.11 11.10
CA ARG A 89 19.22 18.61 11.07
C ARG A 89 19.46 19.70 12.10
N ASP A 90 18.55 20.66 12.22
CA ASP A 90 18.63 21.73 13.23
C ASP A 90 18.63 21.19 14.67
N LEU A 91 17.80 20.18 14.95
CA LEU A 91 17.78 19.51 16.27
C LEU A 91 19.09 18.78 16.55
N ARG A 92 19.63 18.08 15.55
CA ARG A 92 20.92 17.39 15.65
C ARG A 92 22.06 18.37 15.93
N GLU A 93 22.10 19.51 15.21
CA GLU A 93 23.11 20.56 15.42
C GLU A 93 23.03 21.16 16.84
N LYS A 94 21.86 21.19 17.45
CA LYS A 94 21.61 21.59 18.83
C LYS A 94 21.97 20.52 19.87
N GLY A 95 22.44 19.35 19.42
CA GLY A 95 22.87 18.24 20.29
C GLY A 95 21.74 17.28 20.69
N THR A 96 20.58 17.33 20.07
CA THR A 96 19.50 16.35 20.31
C THR A 96 19.87 15.01 19.68
N GLY A 97 19.81 13.93 20.47
CA GLY A 97 19.91 12.57 19.95
C GLY A 97 18.65 12.18 19.19
N ILE A 98 18.79 11.61 17.98
CA ILE A 98 17.65 11.27 17.15
C ILE A 98 17.68 9.79 16.81
N ILE A 99 16.56 9.10 17.06
CA ILE A 99 16.30 7.75 16.58
C ILE A 99 15.21 7.88 15.49
N TYR A 100 15.58 7.53 14.26
CA TYR A 100 14.70 7.64 13.11
C TYR A 100 14.39 6.24 12.59
N ILE A 101 13.12 5.82 12.71
CA ILE A 101 12.65 4.52 12.27
C ILE A 101 11.94 4.72 10.93
N SER A 102 12.41 4.05 9.89
CA SER A 102 11.80 4.07 8.56
C SER A 102 12.19 2.83 7.77
N HIS A 103 11.33 2.41 6.85
CA HIS A 103 11.62 1.41 5.83
C HIS A 103 11.98 2.05 4.47
N ARG A 104 11.96 3.37 4.36
CA ARG A 104 12.29 4.13 3.14
C ARG A 104 13.80 4.39 3.07
N MET A 105 14.49 3.59 2.27
CA MET A 105 15.95 3.63 2.15
C MET A 105 16.49 5.00 1.71
N ASP A 106 15.72 5.71 0.87
CA ASP A 106 16.09 7.05 0.40
C ASP A 106 16.20 8.05 1.56
N GLU A 107 15.31 7.96 2.54
CA GLU A 107 15.31 8.82 3.72
C GLU A 107 16.50 8.52 4.63
N ILE A 108 16.76 7.24 4.88
CA ILE A 108 17.84 6.77 5.76
C ILE A 108 19.18 7.31 5.29
N ASN A 109 19.48 7.22 3.99
CA ASN A 109 20.74 7.70 3.42
C ASN A 109 20.94 9.22 3.55
N VAL A 110 19.84 9.99 3.58
CA VAL A 110 19.88 11.46 3.64
C VAL A 110 19.99 11.97 5.07
N ILE A 111 19.38 11.28 6.05
CA ILE A 111 19.19 11.83 7.40
C ILE A 111 20.04 11.15 8.47
N SER A 112 20.50 9.91 8.27
CA SER A 112 21.18 9.15 9.32
C SER A 112 22.71 9.20 9.22
N ASP A 113 23.39 9.08 10.38
CA ASP A 113 24.83 8.88 10.47
C ASP A 113 25.18 7.39 10.54
N LYS A 114 24.31 6.62 11.19
CA LYS A 114 24.45 5.18 11.42
C LYS A 114 23.10 4.51 11.25
N VAL A 115 23.11 3.36 10.57
CA VAL A 115 21.93 2.52 10.38
C VAL A 115 22.05 1.29 11.27
N THR A 116 21.03 1.01 12.05
CA THR A 116 20.89 -0.23 12.80
C THR A 116 19.76 -1.04 12.22
N VAL A 117 20.04 -2.25 11.79
CA VAL A 117 19.04 -3.14 11.18
C VAL A 117 18.51 -4.09 12.24
N MET A 118 17.18 -4.15 12.34
CA MET A 118 16.44 -5.11 13.15
C MET A 118 15.53 -5.94 12.25
N ARG A 119 15.40 -7.23 12.55
CA ARG A 119 14.54 -8.17 11.83
C ARG A 119 13.89 -9.15 12.80
N ASP A 120 12.58 -9.33 12.71
CA ASP A 120 11.81 -10.23 13.59
C ASP A 120 12.03 -9.97 15.10
N GLY A 121 12.31 -8.71 15.47
CA GLY A 121 12.59 -8.28 16.86
C GLY A 121 14.04 -8.47 17.30
N GLU A 122 14.92 -9.00 16.45
CA GLU A 122 16.33 -9.23 16.75
C GLU A 122 17.25 -8.19 16.09
N TYR A 123 18.36 -7.88 16.76
CA TYR A 123 19.43 -7.06 16.20
C TYR A 123 20.22 -7.86 15.16
N VAL A 124 20.28 -7.36 13.93
CA VAL A 124 21.04 -7.99 12.84
C VAL A 124 22.43 -7.40 12.71
N GLY A 125 22.56 -6.09 12.83
CA GLY A 125 23.84 -5.39 12.73
C GLY A 125 23.68 -3.89 12.59
N SER A 126 24.82 -3.19 12.52
CA SER A 126 24.85 -1.74 12.31
C SER A 126 25.91 -1.37 11.28
N LEU A 127 25.59 -0.37 10.46
CA LEU A 127 26.44 0.15 9.40
C LEU A 127 26.61 1.66 9.56
N VAL A 128 27.75 2.20 9.16
CA VAL A 128 27.95 3.63 8.97
C VAL A 128 27.30 4.02 7.64
N THR A 129 26.36 4.96 7.66
CA THR A 129 25.53 5.28 6.47
C THR A 129 26.36 5.68 5.26
N LYS A 130 27.46 6.42 5.46
CA LYS A 130 28.34 6.87 4.37
C LYS A 130 29.20 5.75 3.75
N GLU A 131 29.29 4.60 4.39
CA GLU A 131 30.15 3.48 4.01
C GLU A 131 29.35 2.28 3.47
N CYS A 132 28.01 2.37 3.46
CA CYS A 132 27.14 1.29 3.00
C CYS A 132 26.24 1.73 1.85
N THR A 133 25.84 0.74 1.06
CA THR A 133 24.85 0.91 -0.01
C THR A 133 23.43 0.59 0.49
N LYS A 134 22.42 1.01 -0.28
CA LYS A 134 21.03 0.60 -0.03
C LYS A 134 20.88 -0.92 -0.01
N ASP A 135 21.59 -1.59 -0.92
CA ASP A 135 21.54 -3.05 -1.06
C ASP A 135 22.11 -3.76 0.17
N ASP A 136 23.14 -3.21 0.80
CA ASP A 136 23.71 -3.77 2.03
C ASP A 136 22.69 -3.74 3.18
N ILE A 137 21.97 -2.61 3.32
CA ILE A 137 20.91 -2.45 4.32
C ILE A 137 19.77 -3.44 4.02
N ILE A 138 19.32 -3.52 2.77
CA ILE A 138 18.24 -4.40 2.34
C ILE A 138 18.61 -5.87 2.58
N LYS A 139 19.82 -6.28 2.22
CA LYS A 139 20.32 -7.65 2.49
C LYS A 139 20.24 -8.00 3.98
N MET A 140 20.62 -7.09 4.85
CA MET A 140 20.52 -7.31 6.29
C MET A 140 19.06 -7.39 6.78
N MET A 141 18.18 -6.54 6.26
CA MET A 141 16.76 -6.52 6.62
C MET A 141 16.04 -7.81 6.20
N VAL A 142 16.31 -8.30 5.00
CA VAL A 142 15.62 -9.45 4.41
C VAL A 142 16.33 -10.77 4.70
N GLY A 143 17.64 -10.73 4.92
CA GLY A 143 18.47 -11.94 5.12
C GLY A 143 18.81 -12.70 3.84
N ARG A 144 18.44 -12.15 2.69
CA ARG A 144 18.74 -12.65 1.34
C ARG A 144 18.85 -11.46 0.38
N THR A 145 19.47 -11.65 -0.76
CA THR A 145 19.52 -10.62 -1.79
C THR A 145 18.11 -10.44 -2.36
N VAL A 146 17.53 -9.26 -2.18
CA VAL A 146 16.30 -8.87 -2.87
C VAL A 146 16.72 -8.29 -4.20
N PHE A 147 16.49 -9.03 -5.26
CA PHE A 147 16.70 -8.51 -6.61
C PHE A 147 15.55 -7.51 -6.88
N MET A 148 15.89 -6.23 -6.86
CA MET A 148 14.99 -5.14 -7.28
C MET A 148 15.21 -4.80 -8.77
N ASP A 149 15.88 -5.69 -9.50
CA ASP A 149 16.13 -5.47 -10.91
C ASP A 149 14.81 -5.46 -11.70
N PRO A 150 14.62 -4.49 -12.59
CA PRO A 150 13.48 -4.49 -13.49
C PRO A 150 13.40 -5.79 -14.28
N LYS A 151 12.18 -6.25 -14.54
CA LYS A 151 11.94 -7.37 -15.43
C LYS A 151 12.32 -6.95 -16.85
N THR A 152 13.06 -7.79 -17.56
CA THR A 152 13.56 -7.49 -18.91
C THR A 152 12.81 -8.23 -20.01
N GLU A 153 12.09 -9.30 -19.65
CA GLU A 153 11.36 -10.14 -20.58
C GLU A 153 10.00 -10.52 -19.98
N SER A 154 8.99 -10.61 -20.83
CA SER A 154 7.67 -11.11 -20.44
C SER A 154 7.69 -12.64 -20.32
N ALA A 155 7.08 -13.16 -19.25
CA ALA A 155 6.85 -14.59 -19.09
C ALA A 155 5.62 -15.11 -19.88
N VAL A 156 4.84 -14.20 -20.47
CA VAL A 156 3.63 -14.52 -21.22
C VAL A 156 3.96 -15.12 -22.56
N LYS A 157 3.43 -16.30 -22.87
CA LYS A 157 3.63 -16.96 -24.15
C LYS A 157 2.99 -16.16 -25.28
N GLU A 158 3.66 -16.11 -26.42
CA GLU A 158 3.10 -15.53 -27.63
C GLU A 158 1.79 -16.23 -28.00
N GLY A 159 0.72 -15.44 -28.29
CA GLY A 159 -0.61 -15.98 -28.54
C GLY A 159 -1.37 -16.48 -27.32
N ALA A 160 -0.95 -16.15 -26.10
CA ALA A 160 -1.67 -16.50 -24.88
C ALA A 160 -3.14 -16.01 -24.92
N GLU A 161 -4.04 -16.85 -24.40
CA GLU A 161 -5.48 -16.58 -24.33
C GLU A 161 -5.77 -15.27 -23.60
N VAL A 162 -6.68 -14.45 -24.12
CA VAL A 162 -7.22 -13.28 -23.43
C VAL A 162 -8.28 -13.75 -22.44
N VAL A 163 -7.96 -13.69 -21.14
CA VAL A 163 -8.87 -14.13 -20.08
C VAL A 163 -9.84 -13.04 -19.63
N LEU A 164 -9.43 -11.77 -19.73
CA LEU A 164 -10.27 -10.61 -19.47
C LEU A 164 -10.06 -9.57 -20.56
N LYS A 165 -11.16 -9.04 -21.08
CA LYS A 165 -11.16 -7.90 -22.00
C LYS A 165 -12.16 -6.86 -21.52
N CYS A 166 -11.77 -5.62 -21.54
CA CYS A 166 -12.59 -4.47 -21.22
C CYS A 166 -12.69 -3.56 -22.44
N GLU A 167 -13.89 -3.12 -22.76
CA GLU A 167 -14.14 -2.21 -23.86
C GLU A 167 -14.93 -0.99 -23.39
N HIS A 168 -14.39 0.19 -23.62
CA HIS A 168 -15.04 1.49 -23.42
C HIS A 168 -15.60 1.71 -22.01
N LEU A 169 -14.92 1.19 -20.96
CA LEU A 169 -15.36 1.38 -19.58
C LEU A 169 -15.36 2.86 -19.22
N SER A 170 -16.49 3.35 -18.70
CA SER A 170 -16.63 4.75 -18.27
C SER A 170 -17.43 4.87 -16.99
N ARG A 171 -17.03 5.87 -16.16
CA ARG A 171 -17.74 6.27 -14.94
C ARG A 171 -17.44 7.73 -14.62
N GLY A 172 -18.39 8.60 -14.90
CA GLY A 172 -18.30 10.03 -14.62
C GLY A 172 -16.98 10.65 -15.12
N LYS A 173 -16.28 11.35 -14.23
CA LYS A 173 -14.98 11.96 -14.53
C LYS A 173 -13.78 11.06 -14.17
N ALA A 174 -14.01 9.99 -13.41
CA ALA A 174 -12.95 9.17 -12.84
C ALA A 174 -12.42 8.10 -13.82
N VAL A 175 -13.28 7.57 -14.71
CA VAL A 175 -12.90 6.59 -15.72
C VAL A 175 -13.54 7.02 -17.03
N LYS A 176 -12.73 7.20 -18.07
CA LYS A 176 -13.14 7.79 -19.35
C LYS A 176 -12.64 6.92 -20.49
N ASP A 177 -13.53 6.08 -21.01
CA ASP A 177 -13.28 5.28 -22.22
C ASP A 177 -12.05 4.35 -22.10
N VAL A 178 -11.98 3.59 -21.00
CA VAL A 178 -10.87 2.68 -20.73
C VAL A 178 -11.10 1.33 -21.39
N SER A 179 -10.15 0.91 -22.23
CA SER A 179 -10.12 -0.38 -22.90
C SER A 179 -8.77 -1.06 -22.73
N PHE A 180 -8.75 -2.34 -22.38
CA PHE A 180 -7.54 -3.15 -22.25
C PHE A 180 -7.87 -4.65 -22.24
N GLU A 181 -6.82 -5.46 -22.32
CA GLU A 181 -6.90 -6.93 -22.28
C GLU A 181 -5.89 -7.48 -21.28
N LEU A 182 -6.28 -8.53 -20.55
CA LEU A 182 -5.41 -9.33 -19.68
C LEU A 182 -5.26 -10.71 -20.27
N ARG A 183 -4.04 -11.19 -20.42
CA ARG A 183 -3.73 -12.51 -20.96
C ARG A 183 -3.55 -13.54 -19.84
N LYS A 184 -3.76 -14.79 -20.16
CA LYS A 184 -3.55 -15.91 -19.25
C LYS A 184 -2.09 -15.97 -18.79
N GLY A 185 -1.88 -16.04 -17.47
CA GLY A 185 -0.54 -16.09 -16.90
C GLY A 185 0.22 -14.78 -16.99
N GLU A 186 -0.46 -13.65 -17.13
CA GLU A 186 0.10 -12.30 -17.20
C GLU A 186 -0.01 -11.58 -15.86
N ILE A 187 1.02 -10.78 -15.53
CA ILE A 187 0.93 -9.68 -14.58
C ILE A 187 0.83 -8.38 -15.38
N LEU A 188 -0.37 -7.83 -15.50
CA LEU A 188 -0.62 -6.56 -16.16
C LEU A 188 -0.52 -5.42 -15.14
N GLY A 189 0.51 -4.60 -15.26
CA GLY A 189 0.73 -3.44 -14.39
C GLY A 189 -0.14 -2.26 -14.76
N PHE A 190 -0.71 -1.60 -13.75
CA PHE A 190 -1.38 -0.30 -13.91
C PHE A 190 -0.58 0.77 -13.20
N SER A 191 -0.05 1.72 -13.96
CA SER A 191 0.73 2.87 -13.49
C SER A 191 0.02 4.20 -13.78
N GLY A 192 0.47 5.26 -13.15
CA GLY A 192 -0.06 6.62 -13.31
C GLY A 192 0.04 7.43 -12.02
N LEU A 193 -0.17 8.73 -12.11
CA LEU A 193 -0.13 9.62 -10.94
C LEU A 193 -1.31 9.34 -9.98
N MET A 194 -1.21 9.87 -8.76
CA MET A 194 -2.31 9.81 -7.79
C MET A 194 -3.57 10.44 -8.39
N GLY A 195 -4.70 9.73 -8.28
CA GLY A 195 -5.97 10.18 -8.89
C GLY A 195 -6.11 9.90 -10.40
N ALA A 196 -5.19 9.12 -11.00
CA ALA A 196 -5.26 8.77 -12.43
C ALA A 196 -6.44 7.87 -12.82
N GLY A 197 -7.17 7.28 -11.84
CA GLY A 197 -8.34 6.44 -12.10
C GLY A 197 -8.08 4.92 -12.02
N ARG A 198 -6.89 4.49 -11.59
CA ARG A 198 -6.47 3.07 -11.54
C ARG A 198 -7.35 2.23 -10.61
N THR A 199 -7.48 2.64 -9.35
CA THR A 199 -8.34 1.99 -8.34
C THR A 199 -9.80 2.00 -8.79
N GLU A 200 -10.26 3.09 -9.42
CA GLU A 200 -11.62 3.20 -9.94
C GLU A 200 -11.89 2.15 -11.02
N VAL A 201 -10.94 1.91 -11.93
CA VAL A 201 -11.05 0.81 -12.92
C VAL A 201 -11.15 -0.54 -12.22
N ALA A 202 -10.29 -0.83 -11.24
CA ALA A 202 -10.35 -2.08 -10.47
C ALA A 202 -11.71 -2.26 -9.76
N ARG A 203 -12.25 -1.19 -9.19
CA ARG A 203 -13.56 -1.19 -8.54
C ARG A 203 -14.72 -1.42 -9.50
N LEU A 204 -14.63 -0.92 -10.75
CA LEU A 204 -15.61 -1.21 -11.80
C LEU A 204 -15.57 -2.69 -12.20
N LEU A 205 -14.39 -3.26 -12.39
CA LEU A 205 -14.19 -4.68 -12.70
C LEU A 205 -14.75 -5.60 -11.62
N PHE A 206 -14.57 -5.18 -10.36
CA PHE A 206 -15.04 -5.95 -9.21
C PHE A 206 -16.52 -5.67 -8.86
N GLY A 207 -17.19 -4.79 -9.59
CA GLY A 207 -18.59 -4.44 -9.32
C GLY A 207 -18.81 -3.70 -8.00
N ALA A 208 -17.74 -3.18 -7.38
CA ALA A 208 -17.83 -2.35 -6.17
C ALA A 208 -18.38 -0.96 -6.48
N ASP A 209 -18.19 -0.50 -7.71
CA ASP A 209 -18.75 0.72 -8.26
C ASP A 209 -19.53 0.40 -9.53
N LYS A 210 -20.61 1.14 -9.81
CA LYS A 210 -21.40 0.99 -11.03
C LYS A 210 -20.71 1.69 -12.19
N ARG A 211 -20.60 1.01 -13.33
CA ARG A 211 -20.17 1.62 -14.58
C ARG A 211 -21.33 2.38 -15.24
N ASP A 212 -21.02 3.45 -15.95
CA ASP A 212 -21.99 4.20 -16.75
C ASP A 212 -22.14 3.56 -18.15
N SER A 213 -21.04 3.06 -18.73
CA SER A 213 -20.98 2.38 -20.01
C SER A 213 -19.77 1.43 -20.11
N GLY A 214 -19.72 0.70 -21.20
CA GLY A 214 -18.64 -0.24 -21.53
C GLY A 214 -19.02 -1.69 -21.25
N LYS A 215 -18.18 -2.61 -21.74
CA LYS A 215 -18.39 -4.05 -21.69
C LYS A 215 -17.20 -4.76 -21.06
N ILE A 216 -17.48 -5.87 -20.40
CA ILE A 216 -16.46 -6.75 -19.80
C ILE A 216 -16.67 -8.15 -20.39
N TYR A 217 -15.58 -8.76 -20.83
CA TYR A 217 -15.57 -10.12 -21.36
C TYR A 217 -14.62 -10.97 -20.53
N ILE A 218 -15.03 -12.17 -20.18
CA ILE A 218 -14.19 -13.20 -19.55
C ILE A 218 -14.20 -14.43 -20.47
N HIS A 219 -13.01 -14.88 -20.87
CA HIS A 219 -12.84 -15.96 -21.86
C HIS A 219 -13.68 -15.71 -23.14
N GLY A 220 -13.70 -14.46 -23.63
CA GLY A 220 -14.42 -14.05 -24.84
C GLY A 220 -15.95 -13.96 -24.69
N LYS A 221 -16.49 -14.25 -23.49
CA LYS A 221 -17.94 -14.13 -23.22
C LYS A 221 -18.24 -12.84 -22.50
N GLU A 222 -19.19 -12.07 -22.97
CA GLU A 222 -19.66 -10.87 -22.30
C GLU A 222 -20.27 -11.26 -20.94
N VAL A 223 -19.82 -10.58 -19.88
CA VAL A 223 -20.31 -10.75 -18.51
C VAL A 223 -20.86 -9.44 -17.98
N ASP A 224 -22.00 -9.52 -17.32
CA ASP A 224 -22.64 -8.35 -16.75
C ASP A 224 -22.40 -8.29 -15.25
N ILE A 225 -21.46 -7.41 -14.84
CA ILE A 225 -21.04 -7.25 -13.45
C ILE A 225 -21.66 -5.98 -12.91
N HIS A 226 -22.62 -6.12 -12.00
CA HIS A 226 -23.32 -5.03 -11.31
C HIS A 226 -23.04 -5.02 -9.80
N SER A 227 -22.49 -6.11 -9.28
CA SER A 227 -22.18 -6.29 -7.87
C SER A 227 -20.88 -7.05 -7.68
N THR A 228 -20.32 -6.97 -6.47
CA THR A 228 -19.14 -7.75 -6.09
C THR A 228 -19.41 -9.27 -6.15
N GLU A 229 -20.65 -9.70 -5.93
CA GLU A 229 -21.07 -11.10 -6.05
C GLU A 229 -20.97 -11.59 -7.50
N ASP A 230 -21.37 -10.76 -8.47
CA ASP A 230 -21.25 -11.09 -9.91
C ASP A 230 -19.78 -11.25 -10.30
N ALA A 231 -18.91 -10.36 -9.86
CA ALA A 231 -17.48 -10.43 -10.12
C ALA A 231 -16.85 -11.72 -9.52
N VAL A 232 -17.23 -12.06 -8.30
CA VAL A 232 -16.76 -13.29 -7.64
C VAL A 232 -17.26 -14.54 -8.37
N LYS A 233 -18.51 -14.58 -8.83
CA LYS A 233 -19.04 -15.67 -9.66
C LYS A 233 -18.33 -15.78 -11.00
N ALA A 234 -17.90 -14.65 -11.54
CA ALA A 234 -17.12 -14.57 -12.77
C ALA A 234 -15.62 -14.90 -12.59
N GLY A 235 -15.20 -15.31 -11.39
CA GLY A 235 -13.83 -15.75 -11.11
C GLY A 235 -12.84 -14.61 -10.79
N ILE A 236 -13.32 -13.40 -10.49
CA ILE A 236 -12.48 -12.26 -10.13
C ILE A 236 -12.33 -12.17 -8.62
N GLY A 237 -11.09 -12.06 -8.13
CA GLY A 237 -10.74 -11.72 -6.76
C GLY A 237 -10.11 -10.33 -6.68
N TYR A 238 -10.40 -9.57 -5.62
CA TYR A 238 -9.90 -8.20 -5.45
C TYR A 238 -9.26 -7.99 -4.09
N LEU A 239 -7.99 -7.63 -4.12
CA LEU A 239 -7.22 -7.18 -2.96
C LEU A 239 -7.20 -5.65 -3.01
N SER A 240 -8.00 -5.02 -2.17
CA SER A 240 -8.16 -3.56 -2.15
C SER A 240 -6.97 -2.86 -1.47
N GLU A 241 -6.69 -1.62 -1.89
CA GLU A 241 -5.68 -0.74 -1.28
C GLU A 241 -5.86 -0.64 0.24
N ASP A 242 -7.09 -0.38 0.73
CA ASP A 242 -7.41 -0.39 2.16
C ASP A 242 -7.95 -1.76 2.57
N ARG A 243 -7.03 -2.70 2.84
CA ARG A 243 -7.37 -4.07 3.26
C ARG A 243 -8.15 -4.12 4.58
N LYS A 244 -7.93 -3.14 5.49
CA LYS A 244 -8.60 -3.11 6.79
C LYS A 244 -10.07 -2.73 6.68
N ARG A 245 -10.40 -1.89 5.71
CA ARG A 245 -11.76 -1.40 5.49
C ARG A 245 -12.57 -2.30 4.56
N TYR A 246 -11.92 -2.84 3.52
CA TYR A 246 -12.62 -3.54 2.43
C TYR A 246 -12.17 -5.00 2.24
N GLY A 247 -10.99 -5.35 2.72
CA GLY A 247 -10.41 -6.68 2.51
C GLY A 247 -10.65 -7.68 3.64
N LEU A 248 -10.75 -7.20 4.89
CA LEU A 248 -10.74 -8.01 6.10
C LEU A 248 -11.83 -7.59 7.10
N LEU A 249 -12.33 -8.56 7.83
CA LEU A 249 -13.07 -8.36 9.07
C LEU A 249 -12.06 -8.33 10.22
N VAL A 250 -11.54 -7.15 10.59
CA VAL A 250 -10.36 -6.98 11.45
C VAL A 250 -10.51 -7.54 12.87
N ASP A 251 -11.74 -7.63 13.38
CA ASP A 251 -12.05 -8.19 14.69
C ASP A 251 -12.37 -9.70 14.66
N LYS A 252 -12.29 -10.32 13.47
CA LYS A 252 -12.51 -11.75 13.25
C LYS A 252 -11.19 -12.51 13.15
N THR A 253 -11.25 -13.82 13.20
CA THR A 253 -10.09 -14.70 13.15
C THR A 253 -9.50 -14.82 11.74
N VAL A 254 -8.29 -15.38 11.64
CA VAL A 254 -7.66 -15.76 10.36
C VAL A 254 -8.57 -16.73 9.60
N GLU A 255 -9.13 -17.75 10.29
CA GLU A 255 -10.03 -18.75 9.72
C GLU A 255 -11.29 -18.12 9.14
N GLU A 256 -12.02 -17.30 9.93
CA GLU A 256 -13.23 -16.62 9.47
C GLU A 256 -12.96 -15.75 8.24
N ASN A 257 -11.84 -15.01 8.22
CA ASN A 257 -11.46 -14.20 7.08
C ASN A 257 -11.08 -15.04 5.85
N THR A 258 -10.35 -16.13 6.03
CA THR A 258 -9.94 -17.01 4.93
C THR A 258 -11.16 -17.67 4.26
N CYS A 259 -12.13 -18.11 5.04
CA CYS A 259 -13.29 -18.84 4.52
C CYS A 259 -14.41 -17.92 4.02
N LEU A 260 -14.37 -16.61 4.32
CA LEU A 260 -15.47 -15.66 4.13
C LEU A 260 -16.08 -15.67 2.71
N ALA A 261 -15.25 -15.68 1.68
CA ALA A 261 -15.71 -15.65 0.29
C ALA A 261 -16.15 -17.02 -0.25
N SER A 262 -16.03 -18.09 0.57
CA SER A 262 -16.24 -19.48 0.16
C SER A 262 -17.11 -20.26 1.13
N LEU A 263 -17.96 -19.60 1.92
CA LEU A 263 -18.78 -20.25 2.96
C LEU A 263 -19.67 -21.36 2.38
N GLU A 264 -20.13 -21.22 1.14
CA GLU A 264 -20.91 -22.23 0.43
C GLU A 264 -20.17 -23.56 0.28
N LYS A 265 -18.84 -23.57 0.20
CA LYS A 265 -18.02 -24.79 0.12
C LYS A 265 -17.96 -25.57 1.46
N PHE A 266 -18.34 -24.90 2.54
CA PHE A 266 -18.30 -25.44 3.91
C PHE A 266 -19.70 -25.64 4.49
N GLN A 267 -20.74 -25.38 3.71
CA GLN A 267 -22.12 -25.53 4.17
C GLN A 267 -22.46 -27.01 4.32
N LYS A 268 -23.02 -27.36 5.50
CA LYS A 268 -23.55 -28.69 5.84
C LYS A 268 -24.97 -28.54 6.36
N GLY A 269 -25.95 -28.60 5.45
CA GLY A 269 -27.31 -28.24 5.76
C GLY A 269 -27.45 -26.77 6.12
N PHE A 270 -27.91 -26.46 7.34
CA PHE A 270 -28.06 -25.12 7.86
C PHE A 270 -26.82 -24.59 8.61
N PHE A 271 -25.78 -25.41 8.78
CA PHE A 271 -24.59 -25.10 9.55
C PHE A 271 -23.35 -25.02 8.67
N ILE A 272 -22.31 -24.36 9.17
CA ILE A 272 -20.96 -24.34 8.58
C ILE A 272 -20.12 -25.44 9.25
N ASP A 273 -19.40 -26.22 8.47
CA ASP A 273 -18.44 -27.21 8.93
C ASP A 273 -17.14 -26.51 9.38
N GLU A 274 -17.11 -26.04 10.63
CA GLU A 274 -15.99 -25.32 11.23
C GLU A 274 -14.69 -26.15 11.17
N LYS A 275 -14.77 -27.47 11.36
CA LYS A 275 -13.58 -28.31 11.27
C LYS A 275 -12.93 -28.24 9.90
N LYS A 276 -13.73 -28.30 8.85
CA LYS A 276 -13.25 -28.20 7.47
C LYS A 276 -12.74 -26.78 7.14
N CYS A 277 -13.39 -25.72 7.67
CA CYS A 277 -12.90 -24.35 7.58
C CYS A 277 -11.50 -24.23 8.19
N LYS A 278 -11.32 -24.76 9.40
CA LYS A 278 -10.05 -24.76 10.11
C LYS A 278 -8.96 -25.48 9.32
N GLU A 279 -9.20 -26.72 8.91
CA GLU A 279 -8.25 -27.54 8.12
C GLU A 279 -7.82 -26.82 6.83
N ARG A 280 -8.75 -26.18 6.13
CA ARG A 280 -8.44 -25.42 4.90
C ARG A 280 -7.65 -24.15 5.18
N SER A 281 -7.99 -23.45 6.26
CA SER A 281 -7.28 -22.23 6.65
C SER A 281 -5.85 -22.55 7.11
N GLU A 282 -5.64 -23.63 7.87
CA GLU A 282 -4.31 -24.10 8.28
C GLU A 282 -3.45 -24.43 7.06
N LYS A 283 -4.01 -25.09 6.03
CA LYS A 283 -3.31 -25.36 4.78
C LYS A 283 -2.82 -24.06 4.12
N TYR A 284 -3.67 -23.02 3.99
CA TYR A 284 -3.26 -21.76 3.37
C TYR A 284 -2.29 -20.96 4.25
N VAL A 285 -2.38 -21.07 5.58
CA VAL A 285 -1.39 -20.48 6.49
C VAL A 285 -0.01 -21.06 6.23
N GLU A 286 0.10 -22.38 6.05
CA GLU A 286 1.35 -23.07 5.74
C GLU A 286 1.84 -22.73 4.33
N GLU A 287 0.97 -22.85 3.31
CA GLU A 287 1.30 -22.61 1.90
C GLU A 287 1.80 -21.19 1.63
N LEU A 288 1.16 -20.20 2.26
CA LEU A 288 1.52 -18.78 2.14
C LEU A 288 2.56 -18.35 3.19
N ARG A 289 3.02 -19.27 4.04
CA ARG A 289 3.96 -18.99 5.14
C ARG A 289 3.49 -17.79 5.97
N THR A 290 2.20 -17.79 6.36
CA THR A 290 1.62 -16.73 7.18
C THR A 290 2.08 -16.88 8.62
N LYS A 291 2.77 -15.88 9.17
CA LYS A 291 3.23 -15.91 10.57
C LYS A 291 2.04 -15.61 11.49
N THR A 292 1.46 -16.67 12.06
CA THR A 292 0.38 -16.61 13.05
C THR A 292 0.52 -17.76 14.05
N PRO A 293 0.20 -17.56 15.34
CA PRO A 293 0.22 -18.64 16.32
C PRO A 293 -0.82 -19.75 16.03
N SER A 294 -1.95 -19.38 15.43
CA SER A 294 -3.02 -20.28 15.03
C SER A 294 -3.99 -19.60 14.09
N VAL A 295 -4.86 -20.35 13.42
CA VAL A 295 -5.93 -19.79 12.58
C VAL A 295 -7.05 -19.12 13.40
N SER A 296 -7.11 -19.39 14.72
CA SER A 296 -8.04 -18.71 15.64
C SER A 296 -7.53 -17.34 16.12
N GLN A 297 -6.33 -16.92 15.71
CA GLN A 297 -5.80 -15.59 16.02
C GLN A 297 -6.64 -14.50 15.35
N ILE A 298 -6.98 -13.45 16.12
CA ILE A 298 -7.70 -12.28 15.58
C ILE A 298 -6.78 -11.52 14.61
N ILE A 299 -7.30 -11.19 13.43
CA ILE A 299 -6.54 -10.66 12.30
C ILE A 299 -5.82 -9.34 12.61
N LYS A 300 -6.42 -8.45 13.42
CA LYS A 300 -5.81 -7.17 13.80
C LYS A 300 -4.49 -7.29 14.56
N LYS A 301 -4.18 -8.45 15.12
CA LYS A 301 -2.92 -8.72 15.83
C LYS A 301 -1.78 -9.17 14.90
N LEU A 302 -2.07 -9.40 13.62
CA LEU A 302 -1.05 -9.76 12.65
C LEU A 302 -0.40 -8.51 12.04
N SER A 303 0.86 -8.65 11.59
CA SER A 303 1.54 -7.63 10.79
C SER A 303 0.83 -7.41 9.45
N GLY A 304 1.09 -6.26 8.82
CA GLY A 304 0.48 -5.91 7.53
C GLY A 304 0.68 -6.95 6.44
N GLY A 305 1.90 -7.48 6.31
CA GLY A 305 2.21 -8.53 5.34
C GLY A 305 1.44 -9.84 5.59
N ASN A 306 1.28 -10.26 6.86
CA ASN A 306 0.50 -11.44 7.19
C ASN A 306 -1.00 -11.23 7.00
N GLN A 307 -1.53 -10.03 7.26
CA GLN A 307 -2.90 -9.66 6.91
C GLN A 307 -3.14 -9.78 5.40
N GLN A 308 -2.19 -9.29 4.58
CA GLN A 308 -2.27 -9.38 3.11
C GLN A 308 -2.32 -10.83 2.64
N LYS A 309 -1.49 -11.70 3.20
CA LYS A 309 -1.51 -13.15 2.92
C LYS A 309 -2.86 -13.80 3.22
N VAL A 310 -3.55 -13.37 4.28
CA VAL A 310 -4.90 -13.87 4.59
C VAL A 310 -5.93 -13.39 3.56
N VAL A 311 -5.81 -12.14 3.05
CA VAL A 311 -6.68 -11.68 1.94
C VAL A 311 -6.42 -12.50 0.68
N ILE A 312 -5.17 -12.82 0.38
CA ILE A 312 -4.83 -13.68 -0.77
C ILE A 312 -5.40 -15.09 -0.56
N ALA A 313 -5.21 -15.69 0.63
CA ALA A 313 -5.78 -17.00 0.98
C ALA A 313 -7.29 -17.07 0.74
N LYS A 314 -8.03 -16.02 1.09
CA LYS A 314 -9.48 -15.90 0.84
C LYS A 314 -9.83 -16.10 -0.63
N TRP A 315 -9.10 -15.45 -1.54
CA TRP A 315 -9.36 -15.52 -2.97
C TRP A 315 -8.84 -16.79 -3.62
N LEU A 316 -7.76 -17.37 -3.09
CA LEU A 316 -7.27 -18.68 -3.52
C LEU A 316 -8.25 -19.79 -3.09
N LEU A 317 -8.80 -19.73 -1.88
CA LEU A 317 -9.82 -20.67 -1.41
C LEU A 317 -11.11 -20.56 -2.24
N LYS A 318 -11.45 -19.36 -2.74
CA LYS A 318 -12.56 -19.15 -3.67
C LYS A 318 -12.26 -19.72 -5.04
N ASP A 319 -10.99 -19.93 -5.37
CA ASP A 319 -10.49 -20.36 -6.68
C ASP A 319 -10.64 -19.29 -7.77
N SER A 320 -10.44 -18.03 -7.39
CA SER A 320 -10.44 -16.93 -8.37
C SER A 320 -9.32 -17.12 -9.39
N GLU A 321 -9.64 -16.99 -10.68
CA GLU A 321 -8.67 -17.10 -11.77
C GLU A 321 -7.99 -15.77 -12.07
N ILE A 322 -8.73 -14.68 -11.97
CA ILE A 322 -8.26 -13.31 -12.18
C ILE A 322 -8.15 -12.65 -10.82
N LEU A 323 -6.97 -12.14 -10.50
CA LEU A 323 -6.68 -11.48 -9.23
C LEU A 323 -6.30 -10.02 -9.47
N ILE A 324 -6.99 -9.11 -8.84
CA ILE A 324 -6.66 -7.68 -8.86
C ILE A 324 -5.94 -7.34 -7.55
N PHE A 325 -4.69 -6.90 -7.64
CA PHE A 325 -3.85 -6.45 -6.54
C PHE A 325 -3.74 -4.93 -6.59
N ASP A 326 -4.48 -4.23 -5.74
CA ASP A 326 -4.48 -2.78 -5.65
C ASP A 326 -3.58 -2.33 -4.49
N GLU A 327 -2.42 -1.75 -4.81
CA GLU A 327 -1.37 -1.36 -3.89
C GLU A 327 -0.97 -2.50 -2.93
N PRO A 328 -0.58 -3.70 -3.43
CA PRO A 328 -0.46 -4.91 -2.62
C PRO A 328 0.58 -4.83 -1.52
N THR A 329 1.53 -3.93 -1.63
CA THR A 329 2.67 -3.79 -0.72
C THR A 329 2.61 -2.51 0.13
N ARG A 330 1.54 -1.74 0.02
CA ARG A 330 1.37 -0.51 0.79
C ARG A 330 1.28 -0.79 2.29
N GLY A 331 2.17 -0.12 3.06
CA GLY A 331 2.22 -0.31 4.52
C GLY A 331 2.71 -1.70 4.93
N ILE A 332 3.57 -2.30 4.12
CA ILE A 332 4.23 -3.58 4.35
C ILE A 332 5.74 -3.34 4.36
N ASP A 333 6.46 -4.00 5.25
CA ASP A 333 7.92 -3.93 5.32
C ASP A 333 8.60 -4.57 4.11
N VAL A 334 9.88 -4.19 3.87
CA VAL A 334 10.64 -4.61 2.67
C VAL A 334 10.75 -6.13 2.55
N GLY A 335 10.89 -6.84 3.68
CA GLY A 335 10.98 -8.30 3.69
C GLY A 335 9.66 -8.94 3.24
N ALA A 336 8.57 -8.45 3.76
CA ALA A 336 7.24 -8.95 3.38
C ALA A 336 6.83 -8.55 1.96
N LYS A 337 7.29 -7.40 1.42
CA LYS A 337 7.11 -7.05 -0.01
C LYS A 337 7.66 -8.14 -0.94
N SER A 338 8.90 -8.56 -0.68
CA SER A 338 9.55 -9.62 -1.46
C SER A 338 8.76 -10.94 -1.45
N GLU A 339 8.19 -11.31 -0.29
CA GLU A 339 7.36 -12.51 -0.19
C GLU A 339 6.05 -12.40 -1.00
N ILE A 340 5.47 -11.20 -1.09
CA ILE A 340 4.29 -10.94 -1.93
C ILE A 340 4.65 -11.03 -3.42
N TYR A 341 5.81 -10.50 -3.84
CA TYR A 341 6.25 -10.61 -5.24
C TYR A 341 6.48 -12.07 -5.65
N GLU A 342 7.21 -12.84 -4.84
CA GLU A 342 7.41 -14.27 -5.08
C GLU A 342 6.07 -15.04 -5.15
N LEU A 343 5.12 -14.66 -4.30
CA LEU A 343 3.79 -15.23 -4.32
C LEU A 343 3.04 -14.91 -5.62
N MET A 344 3.08 -13.66 -6.10
CA MET A 344 2.45 -13.27 -7.36
C MET A 344 3.07 -14.01 -8.55
N GLU A 345 4.42 -14.09 -8.63
CA GLU A 345 5.13 -14.84 -9.66
C GLU A 345 4.74 -16.34 -9.66
N ARG A 346 4.62 -16.94 -8.47
CA ARG A 346 4.16 -18.32 -8.33
C ARG A 346 2.72 -18.50 -8.82
N LEU A 347 1.79 -17.62 -8.40
CA LEU A 347 0.40 -17.69 -8.81
C LEU A 347 0.23 -17.62 -10.32
N VAL A 348 0.99 -16.76 -10.98
CA VAL A 348 1.00 -16.63 -12.43
C VAL A 348 1.57 -17.90 -13.09
N SER A 349 2.64 -18.48 -12.54
CA SER A 349 3.19 -19.75 -13.03
C SER A 349 2.21 -20.91 -12.88
N GLU A 350 1.31 -20.85 -11.91
CA GLU A 350 0.21 -21.79 -11.68
C GLU A 350 -1.02 -21.54 -12.57
N GLY A 351 -0.95 -20.52 -13.44
CA GLY A 351 -1.98 -20.19 -14.44
C GLY A 351 -3.00 -19.15 -14.01
N LYS A 352 -2.83 -18.49 -12.87
CA LYS A 352 -3.62 -17.30 -12.49
C LYS A 352 -3.18 -16.10 -13.33
N SER A 353 -4.05 -15.11 -13.48
CA SER A 353 -3.75 -13.86 -14.18
C SER A 353 -3.96 -12.69 -13.25
N ILE A 354 -3.06 -11.72 -13.27
CA ILE A 354 -3.00 -10.67 -12.25
C ILE A 354 -3.06 -9.28 -12.90
N ILE A 355 -3.94 -8.43 -12.39
CA ILE A 355 -3.85 -6.98 -12.57
C ILE A 355 -3.19 -6.42 -11.32
N MET A 356 -2.03 -5.78 -11.49
CA MET A 356 -1.29 -5.15 -10.39
C MET A 356 -1.33 -3.63 -10.53
N ILE A 357 -1.90 -2.95 -9.55
CA ILE A 357 -1.89 -1.50 -9.44
C ILE A 357 -0.85 -1.12 -8.41
N SER A 358 0.11 -0.27 -8.77
CA SER A 358 1.07 0.29 -7.81
C SER A 358 1.40 1.74 -8.15
N SER A 359 1.61 2.54 -7.10
CA SER A 359 2.16 3.89 -7.18
C SER A 359 3.70 3.90 -7.19
N GLU A 360 4.34 2.77 -6.88
CA GLU A 360 5.78 2.62 -6.86
C GLU A 360 6.28 2.12 -8.23
N LEU A 361 6.90 3.00 -9.03
CA LEU A 361 7.45 2.64 -10.35
C LEU A 361 8.40 1.44 -10.33
N PRO A 362 9.32 1.30 -9.35
CA PRO A 362 10.17 0.11 -9.27
C PRO A 362 9.38 -1.20 -9.15
N GLU A 363 8.24 -1.21 -8.44
CA GLU A 363 7.38 -2.40 -8.34
C GLU A 363 6.73 -2.74 -9.68
N ILE A 364 6.20 -1.74 -10.38
CA ILE A 364 5.61 -1.92 -11.71
C ILE A 364 6.63 -2.50 -12.68
N LEU A 365 7.85 -1.94 -12.73
CA LEU A 365 8.93 -2.42 -13.61
C LEU A 365 9.44 -3.81 -13.24
N ARG A 366 9.40 -4.17 -11.97
CA ARG A 366 9.88 -5.47 -11.47
C ARG A 366 8.88 -6.60 -11.75
N MET A 367 7.58 -6.31 -11.64
CA MET A 367 6.55 -7.35 -11.59
C MET A 367 5.79 -7.52 -12.90
N SER A 368 5.61 -6.44 -13.67
CA SER A 368 4.68 -6.44 -14.81
C SER A 368 5.28 -7.09 -16.06
N ASP A 369 4.43 -7.74 -16.84
CA ASP A 369 4.74 -8.20 -18.21
C ASP A 369 4.45 -7.12 -19.26
N ARG A 370 3.36 -6.39 -19.06
CA ARG A 370 2.96 -5.18 -19.79
C ARG A 370 2.44 -4.15 -18.79
N ILE A 371 2.48 -2.88 -19.19
CA ILE A 371 2.09 -1.77 -18.33
C ILE A 371 1.06 -0.89 -19.04
N ILE A 372 -0.11 -0.77 -18.44
CA ILE A 372 -1.12 0.25 -18.78
C ILE A 372 -0.81 1.48 -17.96
N VAL A 373 -0.61 2.62 -18.65
CA VAL A 373 -0.41 3.90 -17.99
C VAL A 373 -1.70 4.72 -18.10
N MET A 374 -2.12 5.26 -16.95
CA MET A 374 -3.34 6.07 -16.87
C MET A 374 -3.01 7.53 -16.51
N CYS A 375 -3.75 8.45 -17.12
CA CYS A 375 -3.76 9.86 -16.80
C CYS A 375 -5.19 10.39 -16.82
N GLU A 376 -5.64 11.05 -15.74
CA GLU A 376 -6.96 11.71 -15.64
C GLU A 376 -8.16 10.85 -16.10
N GLY A 377 -8.13 9.56 -15.74
CA GLY A 377 -9.19 8.59 -16.05
C GLY A 377 -9.10 7.94 -17.43
N ARG A 378 -8.05 8.18 -18.21
CA ARG A 378 -7.83 7.61 -19.55
C ARG A 378 -6.58 6.74 -19.58
N VAL A 379 -6.57 5.76 -20.48
CA VAL A 379 -5.34 5.06 -20.85
C VAL A 379 -4.55 5.95 -21.80
N THR A 380 -3.32 6.29 -21.42
CA THR A 380 -2.40 7.13 -22.21
C THR A 380 -1.21 6.36 -22.76
N GLY A 381 -1.02 5.12 -22.35
CA GLY A 381 0.00 4.23 -22.88
C GLY A 381 -0.26 2.77 -22.53
N CYS A 382 0.18 1.88 -23.43
CA CYS A 382 0.29 0.44 -23.20
C CYS A 382 1.71 0.06 -23.60
N LEU A 383 2.56 -0.23 -22.61
CA LEU A 383 4.00 -0.39 -22.78
C LEU A 383 4.39 -1.86 -22.54
N ASP A 384 5.26 -2.39 -23.40
CA ASP A 384 5.85 -3.70 -23.20
C ASP A 384 7.05 -3.59 -22.24
N ILE A 385 7.20 -4.57 -21.33
CA ILE A 385 8.28 -4.53 -20.33
C ILE A 385 9.67 -4.57 -20.94
N ALA A 386 9.84 -5.18 -22.11
CA ALA A 386 11.12 -5.28 -22.79
C ALA A 386 11.69 -3.92 -23.23
N GLU A 387 10.84 -2.92 -23.44
CA GLU A 387 11.22 -1.62 -24.01
C GLU A 387 10.96 -0.44 -23.05
N VAL A 388 10.42 -0.69 -21.85
CA VAL A 388 9.97 0.35 -20.94
C VAL A 388 11.03 0.78 -19.93
N ASN A 389 11.04 2.07 -19.62
CA ASN A 389 11.78 2.65 -18.50
C ASN A 389 10.89 3.63 -17.72
N GLN A 390 11.40 4.13 -16.59
CA GLN A 390 10.65 5.06 -15.73
C GLN A 390 10.23 6.34 -16.47
N GLU A 391 11.08 6.86 -17.38
CA GLU A 391 10.80 8.08 -18.13
C GLU A 391 9.65 7.90 -19.11
N ALA A 392 9.58 6.75 -19.80
CA ALA A 392 8.48 6.41 -20.69
C ALA A 392 7.14 6.32 -19.95
N ILE A 393 7.13 5.67 -18.77
CA ILE A 393 5.93 5.60 -17.93
C ILE A 393 5.52 7.01 -17.49
N MET A 394 6.46 7.84 -17.01
CA MET A 394 6.16 9.18 -16.54
C MET A 394 5.69 10.10 -17.67
N THR A 395 6.23 9.96 -18.87
CA THR A 395 5.78 10.70 -20.06
C THR A 395 4.31 10.40 -20.34
N CYS A 396 3.92 9.13 -20.36
CA CYS A 396 2.51 8.75 -20.52
C CYS A 396 1.64 9.22 -19.34
N ALA A 397 2.13 9.10 -18.09
CA ALA A 397 1.39 9.47 -16.89
C ALA A 397 1.13 10.99 -16.75
N THR A 398 1.90 11.81 -17.46
CA THR A 398 1.74 13.27 -17.49
C THR A 398 1.11 13.80 -18.78
N ASN A 399 0.84 12.92 -19.74
CA ASN A 399 0.24 13.28 -21.01
C ASN A 399 -1.27 13.58 -20.83
N ARG A 400 -1.58 14.87 -20.61
CA ARG A 400 -2.96 15.36 -20.55
C ARG A 400 -3.49 15.51 -21.98
N GLN A 401 -4.29 14.58 -22.44
CA GLN A 401 -5.01 14.72 -23.71
C GLN A 401 -6.09 15.79 -23.54
N GLY A 402 -5.86 16.99 -24.03
CA GLY A 402 -6.86 18.06 -24.01
C GLY A 402 -6.34 19.48 -23.81
N GLU A 403 -5.02 19.72 -23.81
CA GLU A 403 -4.41 21.03 -24.01
C GLU A 403 -3.73 21.13 -25.37
#